data_1e8dc2b2d5e33b1c2003d2ead73b665b
#
_entry.id   1e8dc2b2d5e33b1c2003d2ead73b665b
#
_cell.length_a   1.000
_cell.length_b   1.000
_cell.length_c   1.000
_cell.angle_alpha   90.00
_cell.angle_beta   90.00
_cell.angle_gamma   90.00
#
_symmetry.space_group_name_H-M   'P 1'
#
loop_
_entity.id
_entity.type
_entity.pdbx_description
1 polymer ?
#
loop_
_entity_poly.entity_id
_entity_poly.type
_entity_poly.pdbx_seq_one_letter_code
_entity_poly.pdbx_strand_id
1 'polypeptide(L)'
;MLEVLIPSNSEFNKYENEIMALYKENQGKITDTNSFEFIRDNTLFYLFLIDKEVLGAIYYFIEDGKLFLNGFAKRNSLSEKLYCLLWSTTWFNTDIYAEAQNRASAFCLLKSGFKRVKDNLFVLKCAT
;
A
#
# COMPACT_ATOMS: atom_id res chain seq x y z
N MET A 1 -7.14 -13.46 11.32
CA MET A 1 -7.62 -12.11 11.66
C MET A 1 -6.61 -11.06 11.22
N LEU A 2 -7.10 -10.00 10.62
CA LEU A 2 -6.25 -8.90 10.15
C LEU A 2 -5.76 -8.03 11.30
N GLU A 3 -4.47 -7.76 11.33
CA GLU A 3 -3.88 -6.79 12.24
C GLU A 3 -3.12 -5.75 11.43
N VAL A 4 -3.11 -4.51 11.91
CA VAL A 4 -2.41 -3.41 11.25
C VAL A 4 -1.46 -2.77 12.25
N LEU A 5 -0.19 -2.64 11.86
CA LEU A 5 0.84 -2.01 12.70
C LEU A 5 1.44 -0.82 11.97
N ILE A 6 1.62 0.27 12.71
CA ILE A 6 2.37 1.43 12.22
C ILE A 6 3.76 1.42 12.86
N PRO A 7 4.75 2.12 12.28
CA PRO A 7 6.14 2.06 12.79
C PRO A 7 6.31 2.48 14.26
N SER A 8 5.42 3.33 14.77
CA SER A 8 5.48 3.75 16.18
C SER A 8 4.97 2.70 17.16
N ASN A 9 4.31 1.65 16.66
CA ASN A 9 3.83 0.56 17.52
C ASN A 9 5.03 -0.30 17.94
N SER A 10 5.10 -0.62 19.24
CA SER A 10 6.21 -1.40 19.80
C SER A 10 6.36 -2.78 19.16
N GLU A 11 5.28 -3.37 18.65
CA GLU A 11 5.34 -4.67 18.01
C GLU A 11 5.86 -4.62 16.56
N PHE A 12 5.92 -3.43 15.96
CA PHE A 12 6.42 -3.29 14.59
C PHE A 12 7.81 -3.89 14.42
N ASN A 13 8.67 -3.70 15.41
CA ASN A 13 10.06 -4.17 15.37
C ASN A 13 10.17 -5.69 15.17
N LYS A 14 9.18 -6.45 15.62
CA LYS A 14 9.18 -7.90 15.47
C LYS A 14 9.13 -8.33 14.00
N TYR A 15 8.53 -7.48 13.15
CA TYR A 15 8.25 -7.81 11.77
C TYR A 15 9.07 -6.97 10.80
N GLU A 16 9.89 -6.04 11.30
CA GLU A 16 10.58 -5.06 10.47
C GLU A 16 11.52 -5.71 9.44
N ASN A 17 12.29 -6.70 9.85
CA ASN A 17 13.21 -7.37 8.93
C ASN A 17 12.47 -8.11 7.83
N GLU A 18 11.35 -8.73 8.18
CA GLU A 18 10.55 -9.48 7.22
C GLU A 18 9.89 -8.54 6.20
N ILE A 19 9.31 -7.43 6.67
CA ILE A 19 8.66 -6.48 5.77
C ILE A 19 9.69 -5.76 4.90
N MET A 20 10.87 -5.49 5.41
CA MET A 20 11.95 -4.90 4.65
C MET A 20 12.41 -5.83 3.52
N ALA A 21 12.55 -7.11 3.82
CA ALA A 21 12.91 -8.11 2.81
C ALA A 21 11.84 -8.19 1.71
N LEU A 22 10.58 -8.15 2.10
CA LEU A 22 9.46 -8.17 1.15
C LEU A 22 9.46 -6.92 0.27
N TYR A 23 9.76 -5.77 0.84
CA TYR A 23 9.89 -4.52 0.07
C TYR A 23 10.99 -4.65 -0.99
N LYS A 24 12.15 -5.12 -0.61
CA LYS A 24 13.29 -5.30 -1.53
C LYS A 24 12.96 -6.29 -2.65
N GLU A 25 12.25 -7.35 -2.32
CA GLU A 25 11.81 -8.35 -3.29
C GLU A 25 10.87 -7.74 -4.33
N ASN A 26 10.04 -6.78 -3.92
CA ASN A 26 9.06 -6.14 -4.80
C ASN A 26 9.55 -4.84 -5.45
N GLN A 27 10.75 -4.38 -5.09
CA GLN A 27 11.23 -3.06 -5.49
C GLN A 27 11.28 -2.86 -7.01
N GLY A 28 11.53 -3.91 -7.76
CA GLY A 28 11.51 -3.85 -9.22
C GLY A 28 10.09 -3.78 -9.82
N LYS A 29 9.07 -3.93 -9.00
CA LYS A 29 7.66 -3.95 -9.41
C LYS A 29 6.86 -2.77 -8.89
N ILE A 30 7.52 -1.81 -8.24
CA ILE A 30 6.87 -0.60 -7.74
C ILE A 30 7.63 0.61 -8.26
N THR A 31 6.92 1.74 -8.43
CA THR A 31 7.54 2.97 -8.96
C THR A 31 8.45 3.66 -7.96
N ASP A 32 8.44 3.21 -6.72
CA ASP A 32 9.20 3.83 -5.64
C ASP A 32 10.63 3.29 -5.62
N THR A 33 11.60 4.19 -5.77
CA THR A 33 13.04 3.85 -5.72
C THR A 33 13.66 4.20 -4.36
N ASN A 34 12.86 4.63 -3.40
CA ASN A 34 13.35 5.00 -2.08
C ASN A 34 13.76 3.78 -1.26
N SER A 35 14.60 4.01 -0.25
CA SER A 35 14.95 2.94 0.69
C SER A 35 13.73 2.59 1.55
N PHE A 36 13.75 1.40 2.14
CA PHE A 36 12.71 1.02 3.08
C PHE A 36 12.63 1.99 4.25
N GLU A 37 13.78 2.39 4.79
CA GLU A 37 13.85 3.32 5.92
C GLU A 37 13.21 4.66 5.58
N PHE A 38 13.39 5.14 4.35
CA PHE A 38 12.77 6.38 3.91
C PHE A 38 11.24 6.29 3.91
N ILE A 39 10.68 5.24 3.33
CA ILE A 39 9.21 5.10 3.29
C ILE A 39 8.64 4.85 4.67
N ARG A 40 9.32 4.07 5.50
CA ARG A 40 8.89 3.83 6.88
C ARG A 40 8.76 5.13 7.67
N ASP A 41 9.74 6.02 7.53
CA ASP A 41 9.85 7.23 8.34
C ASP A 41 9.16 8.45 7.75
N ASN A 42 8.86 8.46 6.45
CA ASN A 42 8.37 9.64 5.74
C ASN A 42 6.99 9.49 5.09
N THR A 43 6.29 8.39 5.34
CA THR A 43 4.95 8.15 4.82
C THR A 43 4.03 7.70 5.94
N LEU A 44 2.73 7.64 5.68
CA LEU A 44 1.80 6.93 6.54
C LEU A 44 1.90 5.45 6.17
N PHE A 45 2.66 4.71 6.94
CA PHE A 45 3.02 3.33 6.64
C PHE A 45 2.18 2.36 7.46
N TYR A 46 1.44 1.48 6.78
CA TYR A 46 0.61 0.45 7.42
C TYR A 46 1.14 -0.93 7.07
N LEU A 47 1.62 -1.66 8.07
CA LEU A 47 2.02 -3.04 7.94
C LEU A 47 0.81 -3.92 8.20
N PHE A 48 0.52 -4.86 7.31
CA PHE A 48 -0.62 -5.76 7.46
C PHE A 48 -0.16 -7.18 7.81
N LEU A 49 -0.79 -7.73 8.83
CA LEU A 49 -0.58 -9.11 9.27
C LEU A 49 -1.90 -9.88 9.14
N ILE A 50 -1.81 -11.10 8.65
CA ILE A 50 -2.93 -12.04 8.65
C ILE A 50 -2.50 -13.24 9.50
N ASP A 51 -3.21 -13.48 10.59
CA ASP A 51 -2.89 -14.58 11.52
C ASP A 51 -1.42 -14.58 11.94
N LYS A 52 -0.91 -13.40 12.31
CA LYS A 52 0.47 -13.19 12.76
C LYS A 52 1.53 -13.35 11.66
N GLU A 53 1.11 -13.46 10.40
CA GLU A 53 2.05 -13.52 9.29
C GLU A 53 2.03 -12.22 8.50
N VAL A 54 3.22 -11.73 8.10
CA VAL A 54 3.32 -10.53 7.30
C VAL A 54 2.70 -10.77 5.93
N LEU A 55 1.70 -9.96 5.60
CA LEU A 55 1.09 -9.96 4.28
C LEU A 55 1.78 -8.95 3.36
N GLY A 56 1.98 -7.75 3.82
CA GLY A 56 2.54 -6.66 3.04
C GLY A 56 2.32 -5.33 3.72
N ALA A 57 2.43 -4.27 2.93
CA ALA A 57 2.25 -2.91 3.44
C ALA A 57 1.59 -2.03 2.39
N ILE A 58 0.89 -1.01 2.88
CA ILE A 58 0.35 0.07 2.07
C ILE A 58 0.82 1.36 2.73
N TYR A 59 1.31 2.30 1.93
CA TYR A 59 1.76 3.56 2.48
C TYR A 59 1.24 4.74 1.65
N TYR A 60 0.97 5.84 2.34
CA TYR A 60 0.38 7.04 1.76
C TYR A 60 1.35 8.21 1.89
N PHE A 61 1.42 9.02 0.85
CA PHE A 61 2.29 10.19 0.82
C PHE A 61 1.68 11.30 -0.05
N ILE A 62 2.13 12.54 0.18
CA ILE A 62 1.69 13.69 -0.60
C ILE A 62 2.74 13.99 -1.66
N GLU A 63 2.29 14.17 -2.89
CA GLU A 63 3.13 14.58 -4.01
C GLU A 63 2.33 15.53 -4.90
N ASP A 64 2.89 16.69 -5.18
CA ASP A 64 2.24 17.74 -5.97
C ASP A 64 0.85 18.11 -5.43
N GLY A 65 0.71 18.15 -4.12
CA GLY A 65 -0.54 18.49 -3.45
C GLY A 65 -1.60 17.40 -3.48
N LYS A 66 -1.28 16.21 -3.96
CA LYS A 66 -2.21 15.08 -4.07
C LYS A 66 -1.80 13.95 -3.15
N LEU A 67 -2.79 13.24 -2.62
CA LEU A 67 -2.55 12.07 -1.81
C LEU A 67 -2.37 10.84 -2.70
N PHE A 68 -1.21 10.22 -2.61
CA PHE A 68 -0.89 9.00 -3.34
C PHE A 68 -0.78 7.82 -2.40
N LEU A 69 -1.08 6.64 -2.90
CA LEU A 69 -0.77 5.41 -2.20
C LEU A 69 0.14 4.54 -3.04
N ASN A 70 0.91 3.73 -2.35
CA ASN A 70 1.70 2.68 -2.96
C ASN A 70 1.68 1.48 -2.01
N GLY A 71 2.08 0.31 -2.48
CA GLY A 71 2.05 -0.86 -1.64
C GLY A 71 2.73 -2.06 -2.28
N PHE A 72 2.98 -3.06 -1.46
CA PHE A 72 3.59 -4.30 -1.89
C PHE A 72 3.11 -5.43 -0.97
N ALA A 73 3.10 -6.65 -1.48
CA ALA A 73 2.60 -7.78 -0.70
C ALA A 73 3.16 -9.09 -1.21
N LYS A 74 2.96 -10.14 -0.43
CA LYS A 74 3.31 -11.50 -0.81
C LYS A 74 2.56 -11.92 -2.08
N ARG A 75 3.14 -12.85 -2.83
CA ARG A 75 2.50 -13.45 -4.00
C ARG A 75 1.24 -14.22 -3.59
N ASN A 76 0.32 -14.36 -4.54
CA ASN A 76 -0.89 -15.19 -4.36
C ASN A 76 -1.75 -14.78 -3.18
N SER A 77 -1.84 -13.46 -2.93
CA SER A 77 -2.62 -12.93 -1.82
C SER A 77 -3.63 -11.89 -2.30
N LEU A 78 -4.26 -12.13 -3.46
CA LEU A 78 -5.14 -11.15 -4.11
C LEU A 78 -6.31 -10.72 -3.22
N SER A 79 -7.03 -11.69 -2.64
CA SER A 79 -8.20 -11.38 -1.81
C SER A 79 -7.82 -10.55 -0.59
N GLU A 80 -6.71 -10.91 0.05
CA GLU A 80 -6.20 -10.21 1.22
C GLU A 80 -5.74 -8.80 0.87
N LYS A 81 -5.07 -8.64 -0.28
CA LYS A 81 -4.66 -7.33 -0.78
C LYS A 81 -5.85 -6.43 -1.01
N LEU A 82 -6.89 -6.95 -1.65
CA LEU A 82 -8.12 -6.18 -1.90
C LEU A 82 -8.75 -5.72 -0.60
N TYR A 83 -8.83 -6.61 0.37
CA TYR A 83 -9.37 -6.29 1.68
C TYR A 83 -8.59 -5.16 2.36
N CYS A 84 -7.26 -5.28 2.37
CA CYS A 84 -6.39 -4.28 2.98
C CYS A 84 -6.50 -2.93 2.28
N LEU A 85 -6.55 -2.94 0.95
CA LEU A 85 -6.67 -1.72 0.16
C LEU A 85 -8.00 -1.02 0.46
N LEU A 86 -9.11 -1.75 0.44
CA LEU A 86 -10.42 -1.19 0.77
C LEU A 86 -10.45 -0.63 2.20
N TRP A 87 -9.89 -1.36 3.14
CA TRP A 87 -9.83 -0.92 4.53
C TRP A 87 -9.07 0.39 4.66
N SER A 88 -7.88 0.49 4.05
CA SER A 88 -7.01 1.66 4.22
C SER A 88 -7.61 2.91 3.57
N THR A 89 -8.28 2.78 2.43
CA THR A 89 -8.83 3.93 1.71
C THR A 89 -10.00 4.58 2.45
N THR A 90 -10.68 3.84 3.33
CA THR A 90 -11.81 4.39 4.10
C THR A 90 -11.39 5.45 5.11
N TRP A 91 -10.10 5.55 5.42
CA TRP A 91 -9.60 6.49 6.43
C TRP A 91 -9.39 7.91 5.91
N PHE A 92 -9.59 8.13 4.61
CA PHE A 92 -9.29 9.42 3.99
C PHE A 92 -10.54 10.05 3.38
N ASN A 93 -10.66 11.37 3.53
CA ASN A 93 -11.76 12.16 2.99
C ASN A 93 -11.32 13.03 1.81
N THR A 94 -10.43 12.52 1.00
CA THR A 94 -9.91 13.23 -0.17
C THR A 94 -9.71 12.23 -1.30
N ASP A 95 -9.52 12.73 -2.51
CA ASP A 95 -9.20 11.87 -3.64
C ASP A 95 -7.85 11.20 -3.40
N ILE A 96 -7.76 9.93 -3.73
CA ILE A 96 -6.54 9.13 -3.58
C ILE A 96 -6.06 8.71 -4.96
N TYR A 97 -4.78 8.94 -5.23
CA TYR A 97 -4.15 8.58 -6.50
C TYR A 97 -3.22 7.40 -6.31
N ALA A 98 -3.07 6.59 -7.37
CA ALA A 98 -2.14 5.47 -7.36
C ALA A 98 -1.66 5.20 -8.77
N GLU A 99 -0.40 4.79 -8.90
CA GLU A 99 0.16 4.35 -10.16
C GLU A 99 0.25 2.84 -10.19
N ALA A 100 -0.31 2.22 -11.23
CA ALA A 100 -0.23 0.77 -11.40
C ALA A 100 1.07 0.40 -12.09
N GLN A 101 1.77 -0.60 -11.53
CA GLN A 101 3.05 -1.09 -12.06
C GLN A 101 2.87 -2.15 -13.13
N ASN A 102 1.75 -2.89 -13.04
CA ASN A 102 1.50 -4.03 -13.88
C ASN A 102 0.00 -4.33 -13.88
N ARG A 103 -0.39 -5.38 -14.62
CA ARG A 103 -1.81 -5.76 -14.72
C ARG A 103 -2.42 -6.14 -13.38
N ALA A 104 -1.65 -6.81 -12.53
CA ALA A 104 -2.15 -7.25 -11.22
C ALA A 104 -2.49 -6.06 -10.33
N SER A 105 -1.60 -5.05 -10.27
CA SER A 105 -1.88 -3.85 -9.47
C SER A 105 -3.03 -3.04 -10.07
N ALA A 106 -3.11 -2.92 -11.40
CA ALA A 106 -4.24 -2.25 -12.05
C ALA A 106 -5.56 -2.94 -11.72
N PHE A 107 -5.58 -4.27 -11.75
CA PHE A 107 -6.76 -5.05 -11.40
C PHE A 107 -7.20 -4.78 -9.96
N CYS A 108 -6.26 -4.77 -9.03
CA CYS A 108 -6.57 -4.47 -7.62
C CYS A 108 -7.17 -3.08 -7.47
N LEU A 109 -6.60 -2.09 -8.13
CA LEU A 109 -7.12 -0.71 -8.06
C LEU A 109 -8.53 -0.63 -8.63
N LEU A 110 -8.78 -1.22 -9.79
CA LEU A 110 -10.10 -1.22 -10.42
C LEU A 110 -11.13 -1.92 -9.53
N LYS A 111 -10.79 -3.06 -8.95
CA LYS A 111 -11.69 -3.80 -8.06
C LYS A 111 -11.99 -3.02 -6.77
N SER A 112 -11.10 -2.12 -6.38
CA SER A 112 -11.27 -1.29 -5.18
C SER A 112 -11.99 0.02 -5.46
N GLY A 113 -12.48 0.22 -6.68
CA GLY A 113 -13.26 1.40 -7.02
C GLY A 113 -12.46 2.52 -7.67
N PHE A 114 -11.17 2.36 -7.84
CA PHE A 114 -10.36 3.34 -8.56
C PHE A 114 -10.72 3.32 -10.05
N LYS A 115 -10.55 4.47 -10.69
CA LYS A 115 -10.76 4.60 -12.14
C LYS A 115 -9.48 5.11 -12.79
N ARG A 116 -9.19 4.61 -13.99
CA ARG A 116 -8.05 5.07 -14.76
C ARG A 116 -8.27 6.51 -15.21
N VAL A 117 -7.28 7.36 -14.96
CA VAL A 117 -7.31 8.75 -15.41
C VAL A 117 -6.50 8.89 -16.70
N LYS A 118 -5.28 8.34 -16.70
CA LYS A 118 -4.34 8.49 -17.79
C LYS A 118 -3.23 7.45 -17.62
N ASP A 119 -2.88 6.76 -18.71
CA ASP A 119 -1.79 5.78 -18.67
C ASP A 119 -1.95 4.80 -17.49
N ASN A 120 -1.02 4.82 -16.55
CA ASN A 120 -1.05 3.96 -15.36
C ASN A 120 -1.55 4.67 -14.11
N LEU A 121 -2.05 5.89 -14.26
CA LEU A 121 -2.55 6.70 -13.14
C LEU A 121 -4.02 6.41 -12.89
N PHE A 122 -4.34 6.10 -11.64
CA PHE A 122 -5.70 5.81 -11.18
C PHE A 122 -6.10 6.76 -10.07
N VAL A 123 -7.38 7.00 -9.92
CA VAL A 123 -7.91 7.83 -8.84
C VAL A 123 -9.13 7.19 -8.21
N LEU A 124 -9.19 7.26 -6.89
CA LEU A 124 -10.39 6.95 -6.12
C LEU A 124 -10.97 8.28 -5.66
N LYS A 125 -12.12 8.65 -6.23
CA LYS A 125 -12.75 9.93 -5.89
C LYS A 125 -13.37 9.89 -4.51
N CYS A 126 -13.23 11.01 -3.79
CA CYS A 126 -13.87 11.17 -2.51
C CYS A 126 -15.40 11.17 -2.70
N ALA A 127 -16.11 10.45 -1.82
CA ALA A 127 -17.57 10.26 -1.93
C ALA A 127 -18.39 11.47 -1.52
N THR A 128 -17.78 12.52 -0.98
CA THR A 128 -18.52 13.70 -0.51
C THR A 128 -18.62 14.81 -1.58
#